data_82c62bbf4d0093eb9b5143c83dfe3cb0
#
_entry.id   82c62bbf4d0093eb9b5143c83dfe3cb0
#
_cell.length_a   1.000
_cell.length_b   1.000
_cell.length_c   1.000
_cell.angle_alpha   90.00
_cell.angle_beta   90.00
_cell.angle_gamma   90.00
#
_symmetry.space_group_name_H-M   'P 1'
#
loop_
_entity.id
_entity.type
_entity.pdbx_description
1 polymer ?
#
loop_
_entity_poly.entity_id
_entity_poly.type
_entity_poly.pdbx_seq_one_letter_code
_entity_poly.pdbx_strand_id
1 'polypeptide(L)'
;DSYIEAVILAAKLGRTIIPVVENFSELALILKHAKKYDVRPRLGVRVKLASEGAGRWRESSGEKSKFGLFVTEILDLVGVLKEHGMEDCLQLVHCHPGSQLQDIRRVKDAVNELAHVYAELKQLGAGLQYIDIGGGLGVDYDGSRTNYESSMNYTLAEYASDVVYRIANVCNARGIDHPIIVSESGRAIA
;
A
#
# COMPACT_ATOMS: atom_id res chain seq x y z
N ASP A 1 -17.23 -13.18 -0.87
CA ASP A 1 -18.45 -12.36 -0.71
C ASP A 1 -18.79 -12.13 0.77
N SER A 2 -18.96 -13.19 1.60
CA SER A 2 -19.31 -13.07 3.03
C SER A 2 -18.27 -12.28 3.86
N TYR A 3 -16.98 -12.41 3.57
CA TYR A 3 -15.93 -11.63 4.21
C TYR A 3 -16.09 -10.13 3.95
N ILE A 4 -16.27 -9.74 2.69
CA ILE A 4 -16.49 -8.33 2.32
C ILE A 4 -17.76 -7.80 2.97
N GLU A 5 -18.84 -8.60 2.99
CA GLU A 5 -20.07 -8.23 3.68
C GLU A 5 -19.84 -7.96 5.18
N ALA A 6 -19.09 -8.83 5.87
CA ALA A 6 -18.74 -8.63 7.28
C ALA A 6 -17.92 -7.35 7.52
N VAL A 7 -16.98 -7.02 6.61
CA VAL A 7 -16.19 -5.79 6.67
C VAL A 7 -17.09 -4.55 6.55
N ILE A 8 -18.04 -4.54 5.60
CA ILE A 8 -18.98 -3.43 5.42
C ILE A 8 -19.91 -3.28 6.63
N LEU A 9 -20.38 -4.39 7.20
CA LEU A 9 -21.19 -4.36 8.43
C LEU A 9 -20.41 -3.84 9.63
N ALA A 10 -19.14 -4.20 9.77
CA ALA A 10 -18.28 -3.67 10.83
C ALA A 10 -18.05 -2.15 10.66
N ALA A 11 -17.89 -1.67 9.43
CA ALA A 11 -17.82 -0.23 9.14
C ALA A 11 -19.11 0.48 9.50
N LYS A 12 -20.28 -0.12 9.21
CA LYS A 12 -21.59 0.39 9.64
C LYS A 12 -21.72 0.51 11.15
N LEU A 13 -21.10 -0.39 11.91
CA LEU A 13 -21.03 -0.36 13.37
C LEU A 13 -19.99 0.64 13.91
N GLY A 14 -19.41 1.48 13.07
CA GLY A 14 -18.46 2.53 13.47
C GLY A 14 -17.02 2.03 13.65
N ARG A 15 -16.68 0.82 13.19
CA ARG A 15 -15.30 0.34 13.21
C ARG A 15 -14.49 0.97 12.09
N THR A 16 -13.26 1.41 12.40
CA THR A 16 -12.32 1.88 11.37
C THR A 16 -11.68 0.66 10.70
N ILE A 17 -12.18 0.33 9.53
CA ILE A 17 -11.68 -0.77 8.69
C ILE A 17 -11.48 -0.22 7.28
N ILE A 18 -10.34 -0.53 6.69
CA ILE A 18 -9.99 -0.15 5.32
C ILE A 18 -9.68 -1.46 4.55
N PRO A 19 -10.67 -2.07 3.87
CA PRO A 19 -10.39 -3.20 3.00
C PRO A 19 -9.49 -2.77 1.85
N VAL A 20 -8.43 -3.53 1.60
CA VAL A 20 -7.48 -3.28 0.53
C VAL A 20 -7.82 -4.17 -0.66
N VAL A 21 -8.14 -3.56 -1.78
CA VAL A 21 -8.49 -4.24 -3.03
C VAL A 21 -7.19 -4.78 -3.66
N GLU A 22 -7.12 -6.08 -3.84
CA GLU A 22 -6.02 -6.79 -4.50
C GLU A 22 -6.39 -7.30 -5.89
N ASN A 23 -7.69 -7.39 -6.16
CA ASN A 23 -8.24 -7.83 -7.44
C ASN A 23 -9.41 -6.91 -7.83
N PHE A 24 -9.47 -6.48 -9.08
CA PHE A 24 -10.50 -5.54 -9.56
C PHE A 24 -11.94 -6.04 -9.32
N SER A 25 -12.17 -7.36 -9.37
CA SER A 25 -13.49 -7.96 -9.10
C SER A 25 -13.99 -7.74 -7.67
N GLU A 26 -13.11 -7.46 -6.72
CA GLU A 26 -13.50 -7.19 -5.32
C GLU A 26 -14.22 -5.85 -5.18
N LEU A 27 -13.90 -4.87 -6.03
CA LEU A 27 -14.57 -3.58 -6.04
C LEU A 27 -16.09 -3.72 -6.25
N ALA A 28 -16.51 -4.55 -7.20
CA ALA A 28 -17.92 -4.77 -7.47
C ALA A 28 -18.66 -5.35 -6.25
N LEU A 29 -18.02 -6.25 -5.50
CA LEU A 29 -18.57 -6.82 -4.28
C LEU A 29 -18.66 -5.77 -3.16
N ILE A 30 -17.64 -4.93 -3.03
CA ILE A 30 -17.63 -3.85 -2.04
C ILE A 30 -18.77 -2.86 -2.33
N LEU A 31 -18.90 -2.41 -3.57
CA LEU A 31 -19.97 -1.49 -3.98
C LEU A 31 -21.37 -2.10 -3.80
N LYS A 32 -21.53 -3.38 -4.12
CA LYS A 32 -22.78 -4.12 -3.88
C LYS A 32 -23.19 -4.07 -2.41
N HIS A 33 -22.28 -4.40 -1.49
CA HIS A 33 -22.58 -4.42 -0.05
C HIS A 33 -22.66 -3.00 0.54
N ALA A 34 -21.85 -2.06 0.07
CA ALA A 34 -21.94 -0.65 0.43
C ALA A 34 -23.34 -0.09 0.14
N LYS A 35 -23.86 -0.35 -1.07
CA LYS A 35 -25.22 0.03 -1.47
C LYS A 35 -26.29 -0.69 -0.64
N LYS A 36 -26.13 -2.02 -0.43
CA LYS A 36 -27.10 -2.84 0.34
C LYS A 36 -27.30 -2.31 1.76
N TYR A 37 -26.22 -1.86 2.40
CA TYR A 37 -26.23 -1.45 3.80
C TYR A 37 -26.21 0.06 4.02
N ASP A 38 -26.24 0.85 2.94
CA ASP A 38 -26.15 2.31 2.95
C ASP A 38 -24.92 2.78 3.76
N VAL A 39 -23.73 2.32 3.32
CA VAL A 39 -22.43 2.63 3.93
C VAL A 39 -21.51 3.24 2.91
N ARG A 40 -20.78 4.29 3.27
CA ARG A 40 -19.63 4.80 2.50
C ARG A 40 -18.35 4.20 3.10
N PRO A 41 -17.82 3.09 2.57
CA PRO A 41 -16.67 2.43 3.15
C PRO A 41 -15.38 3.21 2.88
N ARG A 42 -14.40 3.09 3.77
CA ARG A 42 -13.03 3.44 3.45
C ARG A 42 -12.43 2.32 2.62
N LEU A 43 -11.68 2.63 1.58
CA LEU A 43 -11.07 1.67 0.67
C LEU A 43 -9.57 1.90 0.56
N GLY A 44 -8.84 0.82 0.38
CA GLY A 44 -7.45 0.84 -0.04
C GLY A 44 -7.27 0.10 -1.36
N VAL A 45 -6.17 0.36 -2.05
CA VAL A 45 -5.73 -0.43 -3.21
C VAL A 45 -4.30 -0.90 -3.00
N ARG A 46 -4.03 -2.16 -3.36
CA ARG A 46 -2.67 -2.68 -3.42
C ARG A 46 -2.09 -2.43 -4.80
N VAL A 47 -0.99 -1.70 -4.81
CA VAL A 47 -0.27 -1.31 -6.04
C VAL A 47 0.73 -2.39 -6.41
N LYS A 48 0.70 -2.87 -7.65
CA LYS A 48 1.81 -3.60 -8.25
C LYS A 48 2.89 -2.60 -8.63
N LEU A 49 4.01 -2.62 -7.90
CA LEU A 49 5.14 -1.77 -8.22
C LEU A 49 5.90 -2.31 -9.43
N ALA A 50 6.41 -1.42 -10.27
CA ALA A 50 7.33 -1.78 -11.35
C ALA A 50 8.72 -2.14 -10.82
N SER A 51 9.11 -1.56 -9.68
CA SER A 51 10.36 -1.89 -8.99
C SER A 51 10.38 -3.36 -8.55
N GLU A 52 11.47 -4.05 -8.88
CA GLU A 52 11.65 -5.46 -8.53
C GLU A 52 11.76 -5.65 -7.01
N GLY A 53 10.94 -6.54 -6.46
CA GLY A 53 11.06 -7.00 -5.08
C GLY A 53 12.34 -7.79 -4.80
N ALA A 54 12.62 -8.06 -3.52
CA ALA A 54 13.80 -8.77 -3.06
C ALA A 54 13.50 -10.14 -2.47
N GLY A 55 14.54 -10.99 -2.39
CA GLY A 55 14.55 -12.25 -1.68
C GLY A 55 13.93 -13.43 -2.43
N ARG A 56 13.62 -14.51 -1.69
CA ARG A 56 13.04 -15.76 -2.23
C ARG A 56 11.70 -15.59 -2.94
N TRP A 57 11.03 -14.47 -2.71
CA TRP A 57 9.72 -14.13 -3.26
C TRP A 57 9.79 -13.10 -4.40
N ARG A 58 10.97 -12.96 -5.04
CA ARG A 58 11.18 -12.06 -6.18
C ARG A 58 10.17 -12.29 -7.32
N GLU A 59 9.78 -13.54 -7.53
CA GLU A 59 8.78 -13.92 -8.56
C GLU A 59 7.34 -13.54 -8.19
N SER A 60 7.07 -13.21 -6.92
CA SER A 60 5.75 -12.80 -6.43
C SER A 60 5.62 -11.30 -6.16
N SER A 61 6.65 -10.52 -6.48
CA SER A 61 6.68 -9.06 -6.37
C SER A 61 6.88 -8.40 -7.74
N GLY A 62 6.64 -7.11 -7.84
CA GLY A 62 6.70 -6.38 -9.10
C GLY A 62 5.59 -6.77 -10.08
N GLU A 63 5.81 -6.57 -11.37
CA GLU A 63 4.83 -6.85 -12.43
C GLU A 63 4.34 -8.32 -12.47
N LYS A 64 5.16 -9.28 -12.02
CA LYS A 64 4.81 -10.70 -11.94
C LYS A 64 4.03 -11.07 -10.68
N SER A 65 3.76 -10.12 -9.79
CA SER A 65 2.96 -10.36 -8.58
C SER A 65 1.58 -10.90 -8.94
N LYS A 66 1.17 -11.96 -8.23
CA LYS A 66 -0.21 -12.49 -8.32
C LYS A 66 -1.24 -11.56 -7.68
N PHE A 67 -0.80 -10.63 -6.84
CA PHE A 67 -1.64 -9.77 -6.02
C PHE A 67 -1.40 -8.30 -6.34
N GLY A 68 -2.44 -7.51 -6.16
CA GLY A 68 -2.44 -6.09 -6.41
C GLY A 68 -2.83 -5.72 -7.84
N LEU A 69 -3.07 -4.45 -8.07
CA LEU A 69 -3.54 -3.88 -9.31
C LEU A 69 -2.40 -3.15 -10.04
N PHE A 70 -2.40 -3.24 -11.37
CA PHE A 70 -1.59 -2.34 -12.18
C PHE A 70 -2.12 -0.90 -12.10
N VAL A 71 -1.28 0.08 -12.38
CA VAL A 71 -1.69 1.50 -12.35
C VAL A 71 -2.89 1.76 -13.27
N THR A 72 -2.96 1.12 -14.43
CA THR A 72 -4.12 1.20 -15.34
C THR A 72 -5.41 0.71 -14.68
N GLU A 73 -5.37 -0.44 -14.00
CA GLU A 73 -6.52 -0.97 -13.26
C GLU A 73 -6.93 -0.06 -12.09
N ILE A 74 -5.96 0.61 -11.45
CA ILE A 74 -6.25 1.58 -10.38
C ILE A 74 -6.93 2.83 -10.96
N LEU A 75 -6.53 3.29 -12.13
CA LEU A 75 -7.20 4.40 -12.82
C LEU A 75 -8.65 4.04 -13.19
N ASP A 76 -8.88 2.82 -13.68
CA ASP A 76 -10.22 2.30 -13.95
C ASP A 76 -11.06 2.23 -12.66
N LEU A 77 -10.45 1.76 -11.55
CA LEU A 77 -11.08 1.74 -10.22
C LEU A 77 -11.51 3.15 -9.77
N VAL A 78 -10.64 4.14 -9.92
CA VAL A 78 -10.97 5.55 -9.62
C VAL A 78 -12.10 6.05 -10.51
N GLY A 79 -12.11 5.67 -11.80
CA GLY A 79 -13.22 5.97 -12.73
C GLY A 79 -14.54 5.42 -12.22
N VAL A 80 -14.58 4.15 -11.85
CA VAL A 80 -15.79 3.51 -11.30
C VAL A 80 -16.24 4.19 -10.01
N LEU A 81 -15.30 4.53 -9.09
CA LEU A 81 -15.66 5.25 -7.87
C LEU A 81 -16.25 6.63 -8.16
N LYS A 82 -15.72 7.36 -9.14
CA LYS A 82 -16.29 8.66 -9.58
C LYS A 82 -17.70 8.54 -10.13
N GLU A 83 -17.99 7.51 -10.93
CA GLU A 83 -19.35 7.24 -11.43
C GLU A 83 -20.35 7.01 -10.29
N HIS A 84 -19.88 6.54 -9.14
CA HIS A 84 -20.69 6.33 -7.94
C HIS A 84 -20.64 7.51 -6.94
N GLY A 85 -19.89 8.58 -7.23
CA GLY A 85 -19.66 9.70 -6.31
C GLY A 85 -18.95 9.25 -5.02
N MET A 86 -18.00 8.34 -5.14
CA MET A 86 -17.30 7.68 -4.02
C MET A 86 -15.76 7.78 -4.13
N GLU A 87 -15.23 8.72 -4.90
CA GLU A 87 -13.79 8.93 -5.04
C GLU A 87 -13.09 9.24 -3.72
N ASP A 88 -13.78 9.91 -2.81
CA ASP A 88 -13.31 10.20 -1.45
C ASP A 88 -13.20 8.95 -0.55
N CYS A 89 -13.85 7.85 -0.95
CA CYS A 89 -13.77 6.58 -0.26
C CYS A 89 -12.42 5.87 -0.46
N LEU A 90 -11.69 6.15 -1.56
CA LEU A 90 -10.32 5.63 -1.75
C LEU A 90 -9.35 6.40 -0.86
N GLN A 91 -8.99 5.82 0.29
CA GLN A 91 -8.24 6.51 1.34
C GLN A 91 -6.83 5.95 1.57
N LEU A 92 -6.49 4.79 1.02
CA LEU A 92 -5.21 4.14 1.27
C LEU A 92 -4.62 3.57 -0.02
N VAL A 93 -3.31 3.76 -0.20
CA VAL A 93 -2.50 2.98 -1.14
C VAL A 93 -1.55 2.08 -0.36
N HIS A 94 -1.48 0.82 -0.77
CA HIS A 94 -0.64 -0.20 -0.15
C HIS A 94 0.31 -0.81 -1.16
N CYS A 95 1.51 -1.17 -0.74
CA CYS A 95 2.38 -2.08 -1.47
C CYS A 95 3.01 -3.11 -0.55
N HIS A 96 3.44 -4.22 -1.12
CA HIS A 96 4.25 -5.21 -0.41
C HIS A 96 5.57 -5.42 -1.17
N PRO A 97 6.66 -4.76 -0.74
CA PRO A 97 7.92 -4.78 -1.48
C PRO A 97 8.67 -6.11 -1.39
N GLY A 98 8.27 -7.01 -0.49
CA GLY A 98 8.87 -8.33 -0.35
C GLY A 98 9.04 -8.77 1.11
N SER A 99 9.87 -9.79 1.32
CA SER A 99 10.21 -10.34 2.64
C SER A 99 11.71 -10.40 2.77
N GLN A 100 12.24 -10.17 3.97
CA GLN A 100 13.67 -10.12 4.26
C GLN A 100 14.39 -9.16 3.30
N LEU A 101 13.98 -7.89 3.32
CA LEU A 101 14.57 -6.84 2.49
C LEU A 101 15.96 -6.52 3.03
N GLN A 102 17.00 -7.04 2.38
CA GLN A 102 18.39 -6.92 2.84
C GLN A 102 19.01 -5.56 2.52
N ASP A 103 18.57 -4.94 1.42
CA ASP A 103 19.14 -3.72 0.88
C ASP A 103 18.16 -2.55 0.99
N ILE A 104 18.57 -1.52 1.73
CA ILE A 104 17.78 -0.29 1.91
C ILE A 104 17.41 0.38 0.58
N ARG A 105 18.20 0.23 -0.48
CA ARG A 105 17.90 0.80 -1.80
C ARG A 105 16.58 0.30 -2.34
N ARG A 106 16.25 -0.98 -2.15
CA ARG A 106 14.98 -1.57 -2.60
C ARG A 106 13.78 -0.99 -1.86
N VAL A 107 13.94 -0.75 -0.55
CA VAL A 107 12.92 -0.03 0.24
C VAL A 107 12.72 1.37 -0.33
N LYS A 108 13.82 2.07 -0.59
CA LYS A 108 13.81 3.43 -1.15
C LYS A 108 13.08 3.51 -2.48
N ASP A 109 13.35 2.57 -3.37
CA ASP A 109 12.75 2.54 -4.71
C ASP A 109 11.24 2.24 -4.62
N ALA A 110 10.84 1.25 -3.84
CA ALA A 110 9.44 0.90 -3.61
C ALA A 110 8.64 2.06 -2.99
N VAL A 111 9.18 2.68 -1.95
CA VAL A 111 8.53 3.82 -1.26
C VAL A 111 8.44 5.04 -2.18
N ASN A 112 9.49 5.31 -2.96
CA ASN A 112 9.46 6.41 -3.92
C ASN A 112 8.39 6.22 -4.99
N GLU A 113 8.29 5.01 -5.56
CA GLU A 113 7.27 4.68 -6.55
C GLU A 113 5.86 4.80 -5.96
N LEU A 114 5.63 4.21 -4.77
CA LEU A 114 4.33 4.30 -4.10
C LEU A 114 3.94 5.73 -3.76
N ALA A 115 4.89 6.58 -3.34
CA ALA A 115 4.65 7.99 -3.06
C ALA A 115 4.23 8.76 -4.32
N HIS A 116 4.80 8.45 -5.48
CA HIS A 116 4.36 9.03 -6.74
C HIS A 116 2.94 8.58 -7.12
N VAL A 117 2.61 7.30 -6.96
CA VAL A 117 1.25 6.79 -7.18
C VAL A 117 0.25 7.50 -6.25
N TYR A 118 0.60 7.64 -4.97
CA TYR A 118 -0.22 8.39 -3.99
C TYR A 118 -0.47 9.82 -4.49
N ALA A 119 0.59 10.52 -4.91
CA ALA A 119 0.50 11.91 -5.34
C ALA A 119 -0.39 12.07 -6.59
N GLU A 120 -0.23 11.22 -7.59
CA GLU A 120 -1.05 11.25 -8.81
C GLU A 120 -2.54 10.97 -8.49
N LEU A 121 -2.82 9.95 -7.69
CA LEU A 121 -4.21 9.62 -7.32
C LEU A 121 -4.85 10.74 -6.49
N LYS A 122 -4.08 11.38 -5.60
CA LYS A 122 -4.54 12.54 -4.82
C LYS A 122 -4.91 13.71 -5.74
N GLN A 123 -4.10 13.99 -6.75
CA GLN A 123 -4.37 15.03 -7.75
C GLN A 123 -5.55 14.71 -8.65
N LEU A 124 -5.85 13.41 -8.87
CA LEU A 124 -7.04 12.95 -9.58
C LEU A 124 -8.33 13.04 -8.75
N GLY A 125 -8.24 13.45 -7.47
CA GLY A 125 -9.37 13.68 -6.59
C GLY A 125 -9.69 12.53 -5.64
N ALA A 126 -8.83 11.50 -5.55
CA ALA A 126 -8.98 10.45 -4.54
C ALA A 126 -8.81 10.99 -3.12
N GLY A 127 -9.62 10.50 -2.19
CA GLY A 127 -9.63 10.92 -0.78
C GLY A 127 -8.48 10.37 0.06
N LEU A 128 -7.32 10.12 -0.56
CA LEU A 128 -6.18 9.46 0.07
C LEU A 128 -5.68 10.18 1.32
N GLN A 129 -5.48 9.41 2.39
CA GLN A 129 -4.97 9.85 3.68
C GLN A 129 -3.83 8.97 4.19
N TYR A 130 -3.70 7.74 3.68
CA TYR A 130 -2.77 6.74 4.17
C TYR A 130 -1.87 6.21 3.07
N ILE A 131 -0.60 6.01 3.41
CA ILE A 131 0.33 5.17 2.66
C ILE A 131 0.73 4.00 3.54
N ASP A 132 0.41 2.79 3.11
CA ASP A 132 0.86 1.56 3.74
C ASP A 132 2.01 0.96 2.92
N ILE A 133 3.19 1.00 3.49
CA ILE A 133 4.44 0.55 2.87
C ILE A 133 4.68 -0.95 3.06
N GLY A 134 3.70 -1.65 3.60
CA GLY A 134 3.78 -3.08 3.88
C GLY A 134 4.80 -3.44 4.97
N GLY A 135 5.24 -4.67 4.92
CA GLY A 135 6.24 -5.21 5.84
C GLY A 135 7.52 -5.64 5.12
N GLY A 136 8.14 -6.68 5.67
CA GLY A 136 9.28 -7.34 5.03
C GLY A 136 10.64 -6.77 5.38
N LEU A 137 10.74 -5.92 6.40
CA LEU A 137 12.02 -5.47 6.94
C LEU A 137 12.95 -6.66 7.18
N GLY A 138 14.21 -6.49 6.79
CA GLY A 138 15.24 -7.47 7.04
C GLY A 138 15.54 -7.63 8.54
N VAL A 139 16.00 -8.82 8.88
CA VAL A 139 16.60 -9.12 10.19
C VAL A 139 18.04 -9.57 9.95
N ASP A 140 18.96 -9.05 10.73
CA ASP A 140 20.37 -9.42 10.67
C ASP A 140 20.60 -10.65 11.53
N TYR A 141 20.38 -11.84 10.95
CA TYR A 141 20.49 -13.11 11.65
C TYR A 141 21.94 -13.54 11.89
N ASP A 142 22.86 -13.12 11.03
CA ASP A 142 24.27 -13.51 11.10
C ASP A 142 25.19 -12.42 11.69
N GLY A 143 24.64 -11.24 11.97
CA GLY A 143 25.39 -10.11 12.55
C GLY A 143 26.33 -9.39 11.58
N SER A 144 26.30 -9.74 10.30
CA SER A 144 27.27 -9.20 9.32
C SER A 144 26.95 -7.78 8.86
N ARG A 145 25.71 -7.32 9.03
CA ARG A 145 25.21 -6.03 8.55
C ARG A 145 25.50 -5.79 7.06
N THR A 146 25.26 -6.82 6.26
CA THR A 146 25.47 -6.79 4.82
C THR A 146 24.16 -6.99 4.08
N ASN A 147 24.19 -6.92 2.75
CA ASN A 147 23.05 -7.25 1.90
C ASN A 147 22.94 -8.75 1.58
N TYR A 148 23.51 -9.61 2.42
CA TYR A 148 23.39 -11.06 2.28
C TYR A 148 22.02 -11.57 2.75
N GLU A 149 21.60 -12.77 2.30
CA GLU A 149 20.25 -13.32 2.54
C GLU A 149 19.85 -13.42 4.03
N SER A 150 20.82 -13.63 4.91
CA SER A 150 20.64 -13.73 6.37
C SER A 150 20.89 -12.42 7.12
N SER A 151 21.06 -11.31 6.41
CA SER A 151 21.40 -10.02 7.00
C SER A 151 20.59 -8.88 6.39
N MET A 152 20.87 -7.66 6.85
CA MET A 152 20.42 -6.41 6.26
C MET A 152 21.48 -5.32 6.43
N ASN A 153 21.57 -4.40 5.46
CA ASN A 153 22.59 -3.35 5.43
C ASN A 153 22.10 -2.00 5.98
N TYR A 154 21.05 -1.98 6.80
CA TYR A 154 20.47 -0.75 7.37
C TYR A 154 19.94 -0.97 8.78
N THR A 155 19.77 0.13 9.50
CA THR A 155 19.13 0.17 10.82
C THR A 155 17.64 0.54 10.70
N LEU A 156 16.86 0.30 11.75
CA LEU A 156 15.46 0.75 11.81
C LEU A 156 15.35 2.28 11.73
N ALA A 157 16.30 3.01 12.30
CA ALA A 157 16.35 4.47 12.25
C ALA A 157 16.58 4.97 10.82
N GLU A 158 17.51 4.36 10.09
CA GLU A 158 17.76 4.67 8.67
C GLU A 158 16.53 4.36 7.81
N TYR A 159 15.91 3.19 8.02
CA TYR A 159 14.66 2.84 7.34
C TYR A 159 13.57 3.89 7.57
N ALA A 160 13.28 4.22 8.82
CA ALA A 160 12.24 5.19 9.15
C ALA A 160 12.54 6.58 8.56
N SER A 161 13.79 7.04 8.66
CA SER A 161 14.24 8.30 8.10
C SER A 161 14.07 8.35 6.57
N ASP A 162 14.51 7.30 5.87
CA ASP A 162 14.42 7.21 4.42
C ASP A 162 12.96 7.17 3.92
N VAL A 163 12.10 6.42 4.60
CA VAL A 163 10.67 6.34 4.28
C VAL A 163 10.02 7.71 4.41
N VAL A 164 10.17 8.35 5.56
CA VAL A 164 9.56 9.67 5.83
C VAL A 164 10.09 10.71 4.85
N TYR A 165 11.40 10.76 4.65
CA TYR A 165 12.04 11.73 3.76
C TYR A 165 11.53 11.62 2.32
N ARG A 166 11.43 10.39 1.77
CA ARG A 166 10.99 10.18 0.38
C ARG A 166 9.53 10.57 0.18
N ILE A 167 8.65 10.15 1.08
CA ILE A 167 7.23 10.51 1.01
C ILE A 167 7.06 12.02 1.13
N ALA A 168 7.73 12.64 2.10
CA ALA A 168 7.67 14.10 2.30
C ALA A 168 8.17 14.87 1.09
N ASN A 169 9.27 14.44 0.46
CA ASN A 169 9.81 15.10 -0.72
C ASN A 169 8.84 15.07 -1.91
N VAL A 170 8.22 13.92 -2.17
CA VAL A 170 7.23 13.80 -3.25
C VAL A 170 6.01 14.67 -2.95
N CYS A 171 5.48 14.62 -1.73
CA CYS A 171 4.32 15.43 -1.33
C CYS A 171 4.62 16.93 -1.43
N ASN A 172 5.78 17.38 -0.94
CA ASN A 172 6.20 18.79 -1.02
C ASN A 172 6.36 19.25 -2.47
N ALA A 173 7.01 18.43 -3.32
CA ALA A 173 7.21 18.75 -4.72
C ALA A 173 5.89 18.85 -5.50
N ARG A 174 4.86 18.13 -5.08
CA ARG A 174 3.54 18.11 -5.71
C ARG A 174 2.53 19.05 -5.03
N GLY A 175 2.88 19.69 -3.91
CA GLY A 175 2.03 20.59 -3.17
C GLY A 175 0.78 19.91 -2.56
N ILE A 176 0.94 18.66 -2.10
CA ILE A 176 -0.13 17.87 -1.50
C ILE A 176 0.15 17.57 -0.02
N ASP A 177 -0.91 17.30 0.73
CA ASP A 177 -0.81 16.93 2.14
C ASP A 177 -0.04 15.62 2.34
N HIS A 178 0.75 15.58 3.41
CA HIS A 178 1.47 14.37 3.82
C HIS A 178 0.50 13.31 4.34
N PRO A 179 0.68 12.04 3.96
CA PRO A 179 -0.13 10.95 4.46
C PRO A 179 0.25 10.51 5.87
N ILE A 180 -0.64 9.76 6.49
CA ILE A 180 -0.31 8.89 7.61
C ILE A 180 0.39 7.66 7.04
N ILE A 181 1.58 7.35 7.55
CA ILE A 181 2.38 6.20 7.13
C ILE A 181 2.00 5.00 7.98
N VAL A 182 1.67 3.90 7.33
CA VAL A 182 1.40 2.60 7.96
C VAL A 182 2.52 1.64 7.57
N SER A 183 2.95 0.80 8.50
CA SER A 183 3.93 -0.27 8.29
C SER A 183 3.41 -1.56 8.90
N GLU A 184 3.55 -2.67 8.17
CA GLU A 184 3.15 -4.01 8.59
C GLU A 184 4.35 -4.83 9.09
N SER A 185 5.33 -4.17 9.67
CA SER A 185 6.56 -4.80 10.17
C SER A 185 6.24 -5.69 11.38
N GLY A 186 6.55 -6.97 11.24
CA GLY A 186 6.39 -7.98 12.31
C GLY A 186 7.74 -8.40 12.87
N ARG A 187 8.42 -9.29 12.17
CA ARG A 187 9.65 -9.99 12.60
C ARG A 187 10.76 -9.07 13.10
N ALA A 188 10.94 -7.90 12.52
CA ALA A 188 11.99 -6.96 12.92
C ALA A 188 11.68 -6.21 14.23
N ILE A 189 10.44 -6.31 14.74
CA ILE A 189 9.96 -5.58 15.93
C ILE A 189 9.57 -6.56 17.05
N ALA A 190 9.35 -7.83 16.71
CA ALA A 190 8.89 -8.88 17.65
C ALA A 190 10.05 -9.49 18.47
#